data_163aceed8f9a14e399b5050bf3819394
#
_entry.id   163aceed8f9a14e399b5050bf3819394
#
_cell.length_a   1.000
_cell.length_b   1.000
_cell.length_c   1.000
_cell.angle_alpha   90.00
_cell.angle_beta   90.00
_cell.angle_gamma   90.00
#
_symmetry.space_group_name_H-M   'P 1'
#
loop_
_entity.id
_entity.type
_entity.pdbx_description
1 polymer ?
#
loop_
_entity_poly.entity_id
_entity_poly.type
_entity_poly.pdbx_seq_one_letter_code
_entity_poly.pdbx_strand_id
1 'polypeptide(L)'
;MQKSFDITIFIVDFNLENPQLKCYEDAYKKFGNEVDWMAFIDGDEFIFPTHDDSMEIALAEFSNEKISAIGVYWSCFGSSGYVEEPTGLIIENYKWRALDGYENNRHIKTIIRGSQDGVLVASPHFFKTPFGTYDENLRKIKKGWTDYEPTYKKFRINHYVTQSRSFFENFKSKVMPPDGALMRDESFWKEHNKNDVLDNSMDRFIVSLKKLLNN
;
A
#
# COMPACT_ATOMS: atom_id res chain seq x y z
N MET A 1 1.67 -12.15 25.61
CA MET A 1 2.25 -10.80 25.56
C MET A 1 1.46 -9.97 24.57
N GLN A 2 0.77 -8.94 25.05
CA GLN A 2 0.06 -7.99 24.18
C GLN A 2 1.15 -7.20 23.44
N LYS A 3 1.23 -7.32 22.11
CA LYS A 3 2.10 -6.45 21.32
C LYS A 3 1.49 -5.04 21.37
N SER A 4 2.10 -4.13 22.10
CA SER A 4 1.80 -2.71 21.98
C SER A 4 2.32 -2.25 20.61
N PHE A 5 1.49 -1.53 19.87
CA PHE A 5 1.96 -0.85 18.66
C PHE A 5 2.45 0.54 19.09
N ASP A 6 3.70 0.84 18.76
CA ASP A 6 4.21 2.19 18.93
C ASP A 6 3.71 3.03 17.74
N ILE A 7 2.78 3.94 18.02
CA ILE A 7 2.25 4.87 17.02
C ILE A 7 2.86 6.24 17.27
N THR A 8 3.55 6.77 16.28
CA THR A 8 4.02 8.15 16.28
C THR A 8 3.26 8.96 15.24
N ILE A 9 2.65 10.07 15.65
CA ILE A 9 1.89 10.96 14.77
C ILE A 9 2.76 12.18 14.45
N PHE A 10 2.95 12.44 13.16
CA PHE A 10 3.57 13.66 12.66
C PHE A 10 2.52 14.52 11.97
N ILE A 11 2.47 15.80 12.33
CA ILE A 11 1.65 16.81 11.65
C ILE A 11 2.55 17.51 10.65
N VAL A 12 2.15 17.54 9.39
CA VAL A 12 2.92 18.14 8.30
C VAL A 12 2.18 19.35 7.76
N ASP A 13 2.94 20.41 7.48
CA ASP A 13 2.41 21.60 6.82
C ASP A 13 2.15 21.30 5.34
N PHE A 14 0.89 21.36 4.91
CA PHE A 14 0.47 21.16 3.52
C PHE A 14 0.93 22.27 2.55
N ASN A 15 1.46 23.39 3.06
CA ASN A 15 2.04 24.43 2.22
C ASN A 15 3.43 24.08 1.69
N LEU A 16 4.00 22.95 2.09
CA LEU A 16 5.26 22.46 1.54
C LEU A 16 5.06 21.94 0.11
N GLU A 17 6.03 22.15 -0.74
CA GLU A 17 6.08 21.50 -2.04
C GLU A 17 6.25 19.98 -1.85
N ASN A 18 5.34 19.18 -2.44
CA ASN A 18 5.33 17.72 -2.32
C ASN A 18 5.39 17.20 -0.86
N PRO A 19 4.43 17.55 0.01
CA PRO A 19 4.49 17.25 1.44
C PRO A 19 4.62 15.75 1.72
N GLN A 20 3.97 14.89 0.95
CA GLN A 20 4.05 13.43 1.12
C GLN A 20 5.49 12.91 0.90
N LEU A 21 6.17 13.36 -0.15
CA LEU A 21 7.54 12.92 -0.43
C LEU A 21 8.50 13.38 0.66
N LYS A 22 8.29 14.61 1.17
CA LYS A 22 9.08 15.14 2.26
C LYS A 22 8.89 14.34 3.55
N CYS A 23 7.65 13.95 3.86
CA CYS A 23 7.38 13.07 5.00
C CYS A 23 8.09 11.73 4.87
N TYR A 24 8.08 11.12 3.70
CA TYR A 24 8.74 9.83 3.47
C TYR A 24 10.25 9.96 3.62
N GLU A 25 10.84 11.03 3.09
CA GLU A 25 12.27 11.32 3.24
C GLU A 25 12.66 11.49 4.71
N ASP A 26 11.90 12.31 5.45
CA ASP A 26 12.17 12.60 6.86
C ASP A 26 11.96 11.34 7.74
N ALA A 27 10.93 10.54 7.45
CA ALA A 27 10.69 9.29 8.16
C ALA A 27 11.83 8.29 7.93
N TYR A 28 12.29 8.13 6.68
CA TYR A 28 13.41 7.22 6.40
C TYR A 28 14.71 7.71 7.07
N LYS A 29 15.01 9.00 7.02
CA LYS A 29 16.18 9.57 7.69
C LYS A 29 16.16 9.37 9.21
N LYS A 30 14.98 9.48 9.80
CA LYS A 30 14.82 9.41 11.26
C LYS A 30 14.81 7.97 11.76
N PHE A 31 14.09 7.07 11.09
CA PHE A 31 13.80 5.73 11.61
C PHE A 31 14.44 4.59 10.79
N GLY A 32 15.00 4.88 9.62
CA GLY A 32 15.55 3.86 8.76
C GLY A 32 16.67 3.02 9.40
N ASN A 33 17.41 3.59 10.36
CA ASN A 33 18.46 2.85 11.10
C ASN A 33 17.93 2.03 12.28
N GLU A 34 16.63 2.14 12.59
CA GLU A 34 16.00 1.44 13.71
C GLU A 34 15.27 0.16 13.28
N VAL A 35 15.18 -0.08 11.97
CA VAL A 35 14.40 -1.19 11.41
C VAL A 35 15.17 -1.94 10.33
N ASP A 36 14.88 -3.22 10.15
CA ASP A 36 15.42 -4.01 9.03
C ASP A 36 14.75 -3.63 7.70
N TRP A 37 13.46 -3.35 7.74
CA TRP A 37 12.65 -2.99 6.59
C TRP A 37 11.62 -1.91 6.94
N MET A 38 11.40 -0.97 6.02
CA MET A 38 10.40 0.10 6.15
C MET A 38 9.50 0.13 4.92
N ALA A 39 8.19 0.11 5.12
CA ALA A 39 7.19 0.26 4.07
C ALA A 39 6.52 1.63 4.14
N PHE A 40 6.25 2.23 2.98
CA PHE A 40 5.50 3.47 2.85
C PHE A 40 4.20 3.19 2.10
N ILE A 41 3.08 3.30 2.79
CA ILE A 41 1.75 2.97 2.28
C ILE A 41 0.76 4.10 2.59
N ASP A 42 -0.30 4.20 1.79
CA ASP A 42 -1.38 5.16 2.01
C ASP A 42 -2.44 4.56 2.97
N GLY A 43 -3.31 5.41 3.55
CA GLY A 43 -4.29 4.98 4.55
C GLY A 43 -5.37 4.02 4.02
N ASP A 44 -5.50 3.89 2.70
CA ASP A 44 -6.41 2.97 2.03
C ASP A 44 -5.71 1.75 1.41
N GLU A 45 -4.46 1.52 1.79
CA GLU A 45 -3.62 0.39 1.36
C GLU A 45 -3.32 -0.54 2.52
N PHE A 46 -3.47 -1.84 2.30
CA PHE A 46 -3.20 -2.88 3.30
C PHE A 46 -2.19 -3.87 2.73
N ILE A 47 -0.96 -3.80 3.23
CA ILE A 47 0.12 -4.71 2.86
C ILE A 47 0.12 -5.94 3.76
N PHE A 48 0.26 -7.12 3.17
CA PHE A 48 0.30 -8.37 3.92
C PHE A 48 1.04 -9.48 3.17
N PRO A 49 1.58 -10.50 3.90
CA PRO A 49 2.13 -11.69 3.28
C PRO A 49 0.97 -12.59 2.84
N THR A 50 1.03 -13.15 1.63
CA THR A 50 -0.09 -13.94 1.09
C THR A 50 -0.20 -15.33 1.70
N HIS A 51 0.92 -15.95 2.06
CA HIS A 51 0.97 -17.32 2.59
C HIS A 51 1.61 -17.41 3.97
N ASP A 52 2.60 -16.56 4.26
CA ASP A 52 3.31 -16.58 5.53
C ASP A 52 2.48 -15.99 6.67
N ASP A 53 2.82 -16.34 7.90
CA ASP A 53 2.13 -15.86 9.10
C ASP A 53 2.45 -14.40 9.44
N SER A 54 3.60 -13.89 8.97
CA SER A 54 4.00 -12.49 9.18
C SER A 54 4.85 -11.94 8.04
N MET A 55 4.88 -10.61 7.94
CA MET A 55 5.78 -9.89 7.01
C MET A 55 7.24 -10.17 7.30
N GLU A 56 7.62 -10.35 8.56
CA GLU A 56 8.99 -10.68 8.99
C GLU A 56 9.45 -12.00 8.37
N ILE A 57 8.62 -13.04 8.42
CA ILE A 57 8.92 -14.35 7.82
C ILE A 57 9.07 -14.22 6.30
N ALA A 58 8.12 -13.58 5.65
CA ALA A 58 8.15 -13.40 4.20
C ALA A 58 9.36 -12.57 3.72
N LEU A 59 9.76 -11.54 4.47
CA LEU A 59 10.91 -10.70 4.16
C LEU A 59 12.25 -11.38 4.44
N ALA A 60 12.30 -12.33 5.38
CA ALA A 60 13.52 -13.07 5.71
C ALA A 60 14.10 -13.83 4.50
N GLU A 61 13.26 -14.27 3.56
CA GLU A 61 13.71 -14.94 2.33
C GLU A 61 14.59 -14.04 1.45
N PHE A 62 14.43 -12.72 1.56
CA PHE A 62 15.21 -11.73 0.81
C PHE A 62 16.46 -11.24 1.55
N SER A 63 16.74 -11.76 2.76
CA SER A 63 17.83 -11.26 3.61
C SER A 63 19.21 -11.38 2.97
N ASN A 64 19.44 -12.46 2.21
CA ASN A 64 20.72 -12.73 1.55
C ASN A 64 20.81 -12.14 0.14
N GLU A 65 19.72 -11.59 -0.40
CA GLU A 65 19.71 -11.01 -1.73
C GLU A 65 20.39 -9.62 -1.73
N LYS A 66 21.16 -9.36 -2.74
CA LYS A 66 21.80 -8.04 -2.95
C LYS A 66 20.79 -7.07 -3.56
N ILE A 67 19.75 -6.75 -2.81
CA ILE A 67 18.69 -5.81 -3.17
C ILE A 67 18.51 -4.79 -2.08
N SER A 68 18.10 -3.58 -2.43
CA SER A 68 17.80 -2.52 -1.47
C SER A 68 16.33 -2.43 -1.12
N ALA A 69 15.46 -2.90 -1.99
CA ALA A 69 14.03 -2.73 -1.81
C ALA A 69 13.22 -3.78 -2.58
N ILE A 70 12.02 -4.04 -2.08
CA ILE A 70 11.01 -4.91 -2.69
C ILE A 70 9.83 -4.05 -3.12
N GLY A 71 9.44 -4.14 -4.39
CA GLY A 71 8.21 -3.55 -4.91
C GLY A 71 7.07 -4.53 -4.78
N VAL A 72 6.04 -4.16 -4.04
CA VAL A 72 4.83 -4.97 -3.81
C VAL A 72 3.69 -4.41 -4.65
N TYR A 73 3.07 -5.26 -5.46
CA TYR A 73 2.01 -4.89 -6.39
C TYR A 73 0.68 -4.62 -5.68
N TRP A 74 -0.10 -3.72 -6.25
CA TRP A 74 -1.48 -3.52 -5.88
C TRP A 74 -2.39 -4.65 -6.36
N SER A 75 -3.45 -4.86 -5.61
CA SER A 75 -4.69 -5.50 -6.01
C SER A 75 -5.81 -4.50 -5.72
N CYS A 76 -6.39 -3.91 -6.76
CA CYS A 76 -7.35 -2.82 -6.62
C CYS A 76 -8.75 -3.34 -6.32
N PHE A 77 -9.35 -2.83 -5.25
CA PHE A 77 -10.68 -3.19 -4.78
C PHE A 77 -11.68 -2.10 -5.13
N GLY A 78 -12.88 -2.52 -5.55
CA GLY A 78 -14.01 -1.64 -5.79
C GLY A 78 -14.88 -1.45 -4.54
N SER A 79 -16.07 -0.92 -4.77
CA SER A 79 -17.03 -0.60 -3.71
C SER A 79 -17.74 -1.82 -3.11
N SER A 80 -17.56 -3.00 -3.68
CA SER A 80 -18.34 -4.20 -3.35
C SER A 80 -19.87 -3.99 -3.43
N GLY A 81 -20.31 -3.00 -4.23
CA GLY A 81 -21.71 -2.61 -4.38
C GLY A 81 -22.27 -1.70 -3.29
N TYR A 82 -21.46 -1.30 -2.31
CA TYR A 82 -21.93 -0.40 -1.25
C TYR A 82 -22.17 1.02 -1.77
N VAL A 83 -23.39 1.51 -1.55
CA VAL A 83 -23.76 2.92 -1.74
C VAL A 83 -23.37 3.71 -0.51
N GLU A 84 -23.88 3.31 0.66
CA GLU A 84 -23.52 3.90 1.95
C GLU A 84 -22.29 3.20 2.56
N GLU A 85 -21.58 3.92 3.41
CA GLU A 85 -20.43 3.39 4.10
C GLU A 85 -20.84 2.29 5.09
N PRO A 86 -20.38 1.05 4.93
CA PRO A 86 -20.74 -0.03 5.82
C PRO A 86 -20.05 0.09 7.17
N THR A 87 -20.69 -0.44 8.22
CA THR A 87 -20.05 -0.54 9.54
C THR A 87 -19.04 -1.68 9.57
N GLY A 88 -18.00 -1.53 10.40
CA GLY A 88 -16.97 -2.57 10.58
C GLY A 88 -15.67 -2.28 9.83
N LEU A 89 -14.87 -3.32 9.59
CA LEU A 89 -13.56 -3.16 8.98
C LEU A 89 -13.64 -3.05 7.46
N ILE A 90 -12.77 -2.25 6.87
CA ILE A 90 -12.59 -2.15 5.41
C ILE A 90 -12.40 -3.55 4.81
N ILE A 91 -11.49 -4.34 5.37
CA ILE A 91 -11.16 -5.69 4.89
C ILE A 91 -12.30 -6.71 5.04
N GLU A 92 -13.28 -6.43 5.88
CA GLU A 92 -14.47 -7.29 6.08
C GLU A 92 -15.55 -7.00 5.04
N ASN A 93 -15.67 -5.75 4.64
CA ASN A 93 -16.76 -5.25 3.81
C ASN A 93 -16.41 -5.23 2.32
N TYR A 94 -15.24 -4.68 1.98
CA TYR A 94 -14.87 -4.52 0.57
C TYR A 94 -14.10 -5.74 0.08
N LYS A 95 -14.83 -6.72 -0.48
CA LYS A 95 -14.28 -8.03 -0.89
C LYS A 95 -14.22 -8.24 -2.40
N TRP A 96 -14.72 -7.31 -3.19
CA TRP A 96 -14.69 -7.43 -4.63
C TRP A 96 -13.58 -6.58 -5.21
N ARG A 97 -12.74 -7.19 -6.04
CA ARG A 97 -11.58 -6.56 -6.65
C ARG A 97 -11.57 -6.69 -8.18
N ALA A 98 -10.67 -5.94 -8.79
CA ALA A 98 -10.35 -6.08 -10.20
C ALA A 98 -9.78 -7.47 -10.53
N LEU A 99 -9.88 -7.87 -11.81
CA LEU A 99 -9.12 -8.99 -12.37
C LEU A 99 -7.60 -8.75 -12.19
N ASP A 100 -6.82 -9.82 -12.11
CA ASP A 100 -5.37 -9.73 -11.92
C ASP A 100 -4.67 -8.91 -13.02
N GLY A 101 -5.15 -9.01 -14.26
CA GLY A 101 -4.64 -8.24 -15.40
C GLY A 101 -5.08 -6.79 -15.49
N TYR A 102 -5.80 -6.25 -14.49
CA TYR A 102 -6.18 -4.83 -14.47
C TYR A 102 -4.92 -3.95 -14.42
N GLU A 103 -4.84 -2.97 -15.33
CA GLU A 103 -3.62 -2.17 -15.54
C GLU A 103 -3.11 -1.47 -14.27
N ASN A 104 -4.03 -0.93 -13.45
CA ASN A 104 -3.63 -0.24 -12.22
C ASN A 104 -3.05 -1.18 -11.15
N ASN A 105 -3.24 -2.50 -11.25
CA ASN A 105 -2.56 -3.46 -10.38
C ASN A 105 -1.03 -3.49 -10.60
N ARG A 106 -0.54 -2.93 -11.72
CA ARG A 106 0.90 -2.82 -12.03
C ARG A 106 1.62 -1.73 -11.24
N HIS A 107 0.88 -0.92 -10.47
CA HIS A 107 1.49 -0.02 -9.48
C HIS A 107 2.05 -0.83 -8.31
N ILE A 108 3.08 -0.27 -7.71
CA ILE A 108 3.72 -0.84 -6.54
C ILE A 108 3.78 0.16 -5.39
N LYS A 109 3.98 -0.37 -4.18
CA LYS A 109 4.62 0.37 -3.09
C LYS A 109 5.92 -0.33 -2.72
N THR A 110 6.85 0.45 -2.19
CA THR A 110 8.21 -0.03 -1.94
C THR A 110 8.40 -0.35 -0.46
N ILE A 111 8.88 -1.56 -0.16
CA ILE A 111 9.45 -1.92 1.14
C ILE A 111 10.96 -1.77 1.01
N ILE A 112 11.57 -0.90 1.80
CA ILE A 112 12.99 -0.54 1.72
C ILE A 112 13.73 -1.17 2.88
N ARG A 113 14.93 -1.69 2.64
CA ARG A 113 15.84 -2.07 3.73
C ARG A 113 16.21 -0.85 4.54
N GLY A 114 16.27 -1.03 5.84
CA GLY A 114 16.83 -0.04 6.75
C GLY A 114 18.34 0.13 6.59
N SER A 115 18.88 1.13 7.25
CA SER A 115 20.35 1.36 7.37
C SER A 115 21.09 1.45 6.03
N GLN A 116 20.50 2.08 5.02
CA GLN A 116 21.13 2.29 3.72
C GLN A 116 21.35 3.77 3.43
N ASP A 117 22.55 4.09 2.97
CA ASP A 117 22.87 5.41 2.41
C ASP A 117 22.40 5.52 0.97
N GLY A 118 22.15 6.73 0.51
CA GLY A 118 21.81 7.01 -0.89
C GLY A 118 20.40 6.63 -1.31
N VAL A 119 19.49 6.43 -0.36
CA VAL A 119 18.04 6.26 -0.61
C VAL A 119 17.42 7.61 -0.90
N LEU A 120 16.73 7.72 -2.04
CA LEU A 120 16.04 8.94 -2.48
C LEU A 120 14.57 8.64 -2.79
N VAL A 121 13.68 9.42 -2.23
CA VAL A 121 12.26 9.36 -2.57
C VAL A 121 12.05 9.91 -3.99
N ALA A 122 11.62 9.06 -4.92
CA ALA A 122 11.40 9.47 -6.30
C ALA A 122 9.91 9.73 -6.61
N SER A 123 9.01 9.04 -5.91
CA SER A 123 7.56 9.22 -5.98
C SER A 123 6.92 8.57 -4.75
N PRO A 124 5.59 8.73 -4.52
CA PRO A 124 4.89 8.00 -3.46
C PRO A 124 4.94 6.47 -3.58
N HIS A 125 5.36 5.97 -4.73
CA HIS A 125 5.40 4.55 -5.08
C HIS A 125 6.81 3.97 -5.15
N PHE A 126 7.82 4.81 -5.38
CA PHE A 126 9.14 4.32 -5.77
C PHE A 126 10.29 5.12 -5.16
N PHE A 127 11.29 4.40 -4.72
CA PHE A 127 12.53 4.95 -4.19
C PHE A 127 13.71 4.53 -5.05
N LYS A 128 14.60 5.48 -5.34
CA LYS A 128 15.91 5.16 -5.89
C LYS A 128 16.80 4.68 -4.76
N THR A 129 17.41 3.52 -4.94
CA THR A 129 18.16 2.83 -3.90
C THR A 129 19.48 2.27 -4.45
N PRO A 130 20.51 2.06 -3.62
CA PRO A 130 21.87 1.67 -4.08
C PRO A 130 21.89 0.38 -4.90
N PHE A 131 21.19 -0.68 -4.44
CA PHE A 131 21.18 -1.98 -5.12
C PHE A 131 19.90 -2.23 -5.92
N GLY A 132 19.02 -1.23 -6.00
CA GLY A 132 17.79 -1.26 -6.78
C GLY A 132 16.60 -1.88 -6.04
N THR A 133 15.44 -1.74 -6.68
CA THR A 133 14.16 -2.31 -6.25
C THR A 133 13.82 -3.48 -7.16
N TYR A 134 13.32 -4.57 -6.56
CA TYR A 134 12.94 -5.79 -7.25
C TYR A 134 11.58 -6.27 -6.77
N ASP A 135 10.84 -6.97 -7.60
CA ASP A 135 9.64 -7.64 -7.13
C ASP A 135 9.96 -8.99 -6.45
N GLU A 136 8.94 -9.69 -6.01
CA GLU A 136 9.07 -10.99 -5.34
C GLU A 136 9.72 -12.09 -6.20
N ASN A 137 9.78 -11.92 -7.53
CA ASN A 137 10.44 -12.83 -8.47
C ASN A 137 11.84 -12.33 -8.87
N LEU A 138 12.39 -11.36 -8.15
CA LEU A 138 13.69 -10.73 -8.42
C LEU A 138 13.76 -10.04 -9.80
N ARG A 139 12.62 -9.61 -10.37
CA ARG A 139 12.58 -8.79 -11.57
C ARG A 139 12.81 -7.33 -11.19
N LYS A 140 13.74 -6.67 -11.87
CA LYS A 140 14.15 -5.30 -11.53
C LYS A 140 13.08 -4.28 -11.88
N ILE A 141 12.66 -3.49 -10.88
CA ILE A 141 11.70 -2.39 -11.01
C ILE A 141 12.46 -1.06 -11.10
N LYS A 142 12.01 -0.16 -11.98
CA LYS A 142 12.67 1.13 -12.27
C LYS A 142 11.81 2.35 -11.94
N LYS A 143 10.53 2.17 -11.68
CA LYS A 143 9.54 3.23 -11.40
C LYS A 143 8.35 2.67 -10.62
N GLY A 144 7.47 3.51 -10.13
CA GLY A 144 6.30 3.13 -9.33
C GLY A 144 5.20 2.35 -10.06
N TRP A 145 5.33 2.19 -11.37
CA TRP A 145 4.49 1.37 -12.23
C TRP A 145 5.38 0.47 -13.09
N THR A 146 4.95 -0.75 -13.41
CA THR A 146 5.78 -1.73 -14.13
C THR A 146 5.08 -2.27 -15.38
N ASP A 147 5.88 -2.70 -16.35
CA ASP A 147 5.39 -3.44 -17.53
C ASP A 147 5.18 -4.94 -17.24
N TYR A 148 5.56 -5.38 -16.02
CA TYR A 148 5.38 -6.78 -15.62
C TYR A 148 3.94 -7.05 -15.19
N GLU A 149 3.47 -8.26 -15.45
CA GLU A 149 2.25 -8.75 -14.84
C GLU A 149 2.45 -8.87 -13.33
N PRO A 150 1.50 -8.34 -12.52
CA PRO A 150 1.53 -8.46 -11.06
C PRO A 150 1.58 -9.92 -10.61
N THR A 151 2.31 -10.17 -9.55
CA THR A 151 2.35 -11.47 -8.88
C THR A 151 2.12 -11.28 -7.38
N TYR A 152 1.50 -12.26 -6.75
CA TYR A 152 1.05 -12.19 -5.36
C TYR A 152 1.42 -13.46 -4.59
N LYS A 153 2.60 -14.02 -4.87
CA LYS A 153 3.04 -15.27 -4.22
C LYS A 153 3.54 -15.08 -2.80
N LYS A 154 4.17 -13.93 -2.53
CA LYS A 154 4.77 -13.61 -1.23
C LYS A 154 4.07 -12.45 -0.55
N PHE A 155 3.81 -11.39 -1.30
CA PHE A 155 3.26 -10.14 -0.81
C PHE A 155 2.13 -9.66 -1.68
N ARG A 156 1.21 -8.92 -1.06
CA ARG A 156 0.18 -8.17 -1.79
C ARG A 156 -0.18 -6.90 -1.03
N ILE A 157 -0.56 -5.89 -1.78
CA ILE A 157 -1.23 -4.71 -1.25
C ILE A 157 -2.67 -4.72 -1.75
N ASN A 158 -3.63 -4.84 -0.84
CA ASN A 158 -5.01 -4.54 -1.15
C ASN A 158 -5.21 -3.04 -1.11
N HIS A 159 -5.54 -2.44 -2.27
CA HIS A 159 -5.78 -1.02 -2.40
C HIS A 159 -7.28 -0.75 -2.54
N TYR A 160 -7.90 -0.23 -1.49
CA TYR A 160 -9.33 0.06 -1.40
C TYR A 160 -9.62 1.45 -1.97
N VAL A 161 -9.41 1.57 -3.30
CA VAL A 161 -9.30 2.84 -4.01
C VAL A 161 -10.58 3.68 -4.01
N THR A 162 -11.76 3.05 -4.13
CA THR A 162 -13.04 3.76 -4.22
C THR A 162 -13.84 3.74 -2.93
N GLN A 163 -13.82 2.62 -2.20
CA GLN A 163 -14.71 2.31 -1.08
C GLN A 163 -16.19 2.49 -1.47
N SER A 164 -17.09 2.90 -0.54
CA SER A 164 -18.50 3.12 -0.86
C SER A 164 -18.70 4.33 -1.76
N ARG A 165 -19.86 4.41 -2.42
CA ARG A 165 -20.23 5.57 -3.24
C ARG A 165 -20.27 6.86 -2.41
N SER A 166 -20.87 6.79 -1.23
CA SER A 166 -20.96 7.94 -0.33
C SER A 166 -19.57 8.41 0.16
N PHE A 167 -18.65 7.48 0.47
CA PHE A 167 -17.27 7.83 0.82
C PHE A 167 -16.56 8.53 -0.34
N PHE A 168 -16.68 7.99 -1.55
CA PHE A 168 -16.10 8.60 -2.74
C PHE A 168 -16.60 10.03 -2.95
N GLU A 169 -17.92 10.24 -2.93
CA GLU A 169 -18.54 11.55 -3.18
C GLU A 169 -18.26 12.57 -2.07
N ASN A 170 -18.21 12.13 -0.82
CA ASN A 170 -18.06 13.02 0.32
C ASN A 170 -16.62 13.34 0.69
N PHE A 171 -15.69 12.45 0.39
CA PHE A 171 -14.27 12.60 0.75
C PHE A 171 -13.34 12.54 -0.47
N LYS A 172 -13.30 11.41 -1.17
CA LYS A 172 -12.24 11.15 -2.15
C LYS A 172 -12.29 12.07 -3.36
N SER A 173 -13.49 12.45 -3.83
CA SER A 173 -13.69 13.40 -4.94
C SER A 173 -13.47 14.86 -4.53
N LYS A 174 -13.48 15.17 -3.24
CA LYS A 174 -13.34 16.56 -2.72
C LYS A 174 -11.93 16.91 -2.29
N VAL A 175 -11.09 15.90 -2.07
CA VAL A 175 -9.71 16.11 -1.64
C VAL A 175 -8.78 16.06 -2.84
N MET A 176 -8.02 17.14 -3.01
CA MET A 176 -6.99 17.20 -4.05
C MET A 176 -5.92 16.13 -3.77
N PRO A 177 -5.57 15.32 -4.77
CA PRO A 177 -4.48 14.35 -4.60
C PRO A 177 -3.16 15.07 -4.24
N PRO A 178 -2.39 14.55 -3.28
CA PRO A 178 -1.16 15.20 -2.83
C PRO A 178 -0.04 15.26 -3.87
N ASP A 179 -0.15 14.47 -4.93
CA ASP A 179 0.74 14.46 -6.09
C ASP A 179 0.38 15.49 -7.18
N GLY A 180 -0.65 16.31 -6.92
CA GLY A 180 -1.13 17.31 -7.88
C GLY A 180 -1.92 16.75 -9.07
N ALA A 181 -2.32 15.47 -9.02
CA ALA A 181 -3.18 14.88 -10.03
C ALA A 181 -4.56 15.59 -10.09
N LEU A 182 -5.30 15.34 -11.17
CA LEU A 182 -6.64 15.88 -11.33
C LEU A 182 -7.59 15.39 -10.23
N MET A 183 -8.57 16.25 -9.89
CA MET A 183 -9.65 15.86 -8.98
C MET A 183 -10.32 14.58 -9.47
N ARG A 184 -10.62 13.67 -8.53
CA ARG A 184 -11.27 12.40 -8.83
C ARG A 184 -12.76 12.63 -9.07
N ASP A 185 -13.17 12.46 -10.31
CA ASP A 185 -14.55 12.67 -10.78
C ASP A 185 -15.28 11.35 -11.06
N GLU A 186 -16.42 11.44 -11.74
CA GLU A 186 -17.21 10.28 -12.15
C GLU A 186 -16.46 9.36 -13.13
N SER A 187 -15.55 9.89 -13.92
CA SER A 187 -14.73 9.05 -14.82
C SER A 187 -13.75 8.21 -14.04
N PHE A 188 -13.14 8.80 -13.00
CA PHE A 188 -12.30 8.07 -12.06
C PHE A 188 -13.08 6.94 -11.35
N TRP A 189 -14.32 7.23 -10.88
CA TRP A 189 -15.16 6.19 -10.26
C TRP A 189 -15.41 5.03 -11.21
N LYS A 190 -15.85 5.28 -12.43
CA LYS A 190 -16.13 4.23 -13.42
C LYS A 190 -14.92 3.39 -13.77
N GLU A 191 -13.76 4.01 -13.84
CA GLU A 191 -12.51 3.33 -14.12
C GLU A 191 -12.04 2.46 -12.97
N HIS A 192 -12.15 2.94 -11.71
CA HIS A 192 -11.52 2.30 -10.55
C HIS A 192 -12.48 1.44 -9.72
N ASN A 193 -13.81 1.60 -9.86
CA ASN A 193 -14.77 0.79 -9.12
C ASN A 193 -14.91 -0.61 -9.74
N LYS A 194 -13.86 -1.42 -9.60
CA LYS A 194 -13.78 -2.79 -10.14
C LYS A 194 -14.27 -3.81 -9.11
N ASN A 195 -15.27 -4.61 -9.51
CA ASN A 195 -15.90 -5.60 -8.66
C ASN A 195 -16.03 -6.94 -9.41
N ASP A 196 -14.91 -7.40 -10.01
CA ASP A 196 -14.91 -8.53 -10.93
C ASP A 196 -14.73 -9.88 -10.22
N VAL A 197 -13.94 -9.90 -9.14
CA VAL A 197 -13.54 -11.13 -8.43
C VAL A 197 -13.78 -10.98 -6.94
N LEU A 198 -14.46 -11.98 -6.34
CA LEU A 198 -14.59 -12.08 -4.88
C LEU A 198 -13.25 -12.53 -4.28
N ASP A 199 -12.76 -11.81 -3.30
CA ASP A 199 -11.49 -12.05 -2.63
C ASP A 199 -11.65 -12.06 -1.12
N ASN A 200 -11.35 -13.18 -0.50
CA ASN A 200 -11.44 -13.41 0.94
C ASN A 200 -10.05 -13.53 1.62
N SER A 201 -8.99 -13.11 0.94
CA SER A 201 -7.60 -13.29 1.42
C SER A 201 -7.32 -12.61 2.77
N MET A 202 -8.04 -11.54 3.08
CA MET A 202 -7.91 -10.80 4.34
C MET A 202 -8.75 -11.37 5.49
N ASP A 203 -9.62 -12.36 5.25
CA ASP A 203 -10.53 -12.90 6.28
C ASP A 203 -9.77 -13.47 7.48
N ARG A 204 -8.59 -14.06 7.25
CA ARG A 204 -7.72 -14.59 8.32
C ARG A 204 -7.28 -13.54 9.35
N PHE A 205 -7.32 -12.25 9.00
CA PHE A 205 -6.91 -11.16 9.89
C PHE A 205 -8.07 -10.52 10.67
N ILE A 206 -9.32 -10.74 10.26
CA ILE A 206 -10.49 -10.04 10.83
C ILE A 206 -10.60 -10.25 12.32
N VAL A 207 -10.51 -11.50 12.78
CA VAL A 207 -10.71 -11.83 14.21
C VAL A 207 -9.64 -11.19 15.09
N SER A 208 -8.37 -11.25 14.64
CA SER A 208 -7.25 -10.66 15.39
C SER A 208 -7.33 -9.13 15.44
N LEU A 209 -7.69 -8.50 14.31
CA LEU A 209 -7.87 -7.04 14.25
C LEU A 209 -9.03 -6.56 15.13
N LYS A 210 -10.18 -7.24 15.10
CA LYS A 210 -11.31 -6.90 15.98
C LYS A 210 -10.93 -7.01 17.46
N LYS A 211 -10.13 -8.00 17.85
CA LYS A 211 -9.62 -8.11 19.23
C LYS A 211 -8.70 -6.95 19.60
N LEU A 212 -7.85 -6.50 18.68
CA LEU A 212 -6.92 -5.39 18.92
C LEU A 212 -7.64 -4.05 19.06
N LEU A 213 -8.70 -3.82 18.28
CA LEU A 213 -9.45 -2.57 18.27
C LEU A 213 -10.45 -2.44 19.43
N ASN A 214 -10.84 -3.57 20.06
CA ASN A 214 -11.79 -3.60 21.19
C ASN A 214 -11.08 -3.65 22.57
N ASN A 215 -9.77 -3.64 22.60
CA ASN A 215 -8.95 -3.55 23.82
C ASN A 215 -8.34 -2.16 23.98
#